data_5715f664ae4eafb2c3add0ae7cd3485a
#
_entry.id   5715f664ae4eafb2c3add0ae7cd3485a
#
_cell.length_a   1.000
_cell.length_b   1.000
_cell.length_c   1.000
_cell.angle_alpha   90.00
_cell.angle_beta   90.00
_cell.angle_gamma   90.00
#
_symmetry.space_group_name_H-M   'P 1'
#
loop_
_entity.id
_entity.type
_entity.pdbx_description
1 polymer ?
#
loop_
_entity_poly.entity_id
_entity_poly.type
_entity_poly.pdbx_seq_one_letter_code
_entity_poly.pdbx_strand_id
1 'polypeptide(L)'
;MNSQDFAALAAQGYNRIPVSTEVLADLETPLSSYRKLAEGPYSYFFESVQGGEKWGRYSIIGLPCRTVLKVFGYRAEVWVDGELTECEEVADPLGFAEQFQQRYHTAPRADLPVFHGGLVGYFGYDSVRYVEPRLANSAPPDRLGTPDILLMVSEEVLVFDNLAGTIRLIVNADPAAEGALEQAQQRLQELVGRLPLPMTPLPEVVLGGADSAELEQRAESDFTEAQYYQAVERVKEYVLAGDVMQVVPSQRMSIPFTAPPLNLYRALRNLNPSPYMYYLDLDDFHIVGSSPEILARVEQGVVTVRPIAGTRRRGHTEQEDRELEAELLADPKEIAEHLMLIDLGRNDVGRIAEIGSVELSDKMVVERYSHVMHIVSNVTGRLQPGKSAIDVLRATLPAGTLSGAPKIRAMEIIDELEPVKRGIYGGAIGYISWAGDMDTAIAIRTAVIKDQRLHVQAGGGVVADSVPRLEWKETHNKARAMFRAASMVLAGEG
;
A
#
# COMPACT_ATOMS: atom_id res chain seq x y z
N MET A 1 16.73 -15.40 23.52
CA MET A 1 15.79 -15.49 24.67
C MET A 1 16.04 -16.80 25.39
N ASN A 2 16.05 -16.83 26.72
CA ASN A 2 16.19 -18.05 27.51
C ASN A 2 14.80 -18.56 27.98
N SER A 3 14.73 -19.82 28.50
CA SER A 3 13.47 -20.44 28.90
C SER A 3 12.80 -19.75 30.09
N GLN A 4 13.59 -19.13 31.00
CA GLN A 4 13.04 -18.42 32.14
C GLN A 4 12.34 -17.11 31.73
N ASP A 5 12.95 -16.32 30.83
CA ASP A 5 12.36 -15.08 30.30
C ASP A 5 11.11 -15.40 29.49
N PHE A 6 11.14 -16.44 28.64
CA PHE A 6 9.99 -16.88 27.87
C PHE A 6 8.80 -17.28 28.75
N ALA A 7 9.06 -18.10 29.77
CA ALA A 7 8.02 -18.52 30.75
C ALA A 7 7.45 -17.33 31.54
N ALA A 8 8.30 -16.37 31.91
CA ALA A 8 7.86 -15.13 32.59
C ALA A 8 6.93 -14.29 31.76
N LEU A 9 7.20 -14.16 30.44
CA LEU A 9 6.33 -13.45 29.50
C LEU A 9 5.00 -14.20 29.28
N ALA A 10 5.06 -15.52 29.13
CA ALA A 10 3.86 -16.35 29.04
C ALA A 10 2.95 -16.20 30.27
N ALA A 11 3.55 -16.17 31.46
CA ALA A 11 2.81 -15.97 32.72
C ALA A 11 2.17 -14.58 32.86
N GLN A 12 2.62 -13.56 32.09
CA GLN A 12 2.00 -12.24 32.00
C GLN A 12 0.80 -12.20 31.04
N GLY A 13 0.46 -13.33 30.38
CA GLY A 13 -0.69 -13.44 29.48
C GLY A 13 -0.41 -13.09 28.02
N TYR A 14 0.85 -12.92 27.63
CA TYR A 14 1.20 -12.76 26.22
C TYR A 14 1.01 -14.09 25.48
N ASN A 15 0.31 -14.06 24.35
CA ASN A 15 0.08 -15.24 23.52
C ASN A 15 0.90 -15.21 22.21
N ARG A 16 1.73 -14.20 22.03
CA ARG A 16 2.77 -14.11 21.00
C ARG A 16 4.04 -13.55 21.60
N ILE A 17 5.09 -14.39 21.64
CA ILE A 17 6.38 -14.02 22.22
C ILE A 17 7.43 -14.04 21.12
N PRO A 18 7.98 -12.86 20.73
CA PRO A 18 8.97 -12.78 19.66
C PRO A 18 10.30 -13.42 20.06
N VAL A 19 10.71 -14.45 19.32
CA VAL A 19 12.04 -15.06 19.38
C VAL A 19 12.79 -14.65 18.12
N SER A 20 14.01 -14.16 18.25
CA SER A 20 14.74 -13.60 17.11
C SER A 20 16.19 -14.00 17.09
N THR A 21 16.77 -14.00 15.90
CA THR A 21 18.21 -14.07 15.63
C THR A 21 18.60 -13.02 14.60
N GLU A 22 19.87 -12.62 14.61
CA GLU A 22 20.41 -11.65 13.66
C GLU A 22 21.63 -12.24 12.97
N VAL A 23 21.72 -12.00 11.65
CA VAL A 23 22.82 -12.43 10.79
C VAL A 23 23.27 -11.29 9.88
N LEU A 24 24.49 -11.40 9.34
CA LEU A 24 24.97 -10.44 8.33
C LEU A 24 24.18 -10.61 7.02
N ALA A 25 23.97 -9.48 6.34
CA ALA A 25 23.29 -9.41 5.04
C ALA A 25 24.27 -9.23 3.87
N ASP A 26 25.55 -9.51 4.07
CA ASP A 26 26.64 -9.21 3.13
C ASP A 26 26.59 -10.01 1.81
N LEU A 27 25.95 -11.19 1.82
CA LEU A 27 25.79 -12.06 0.65
C LEU A 27 24.35 -12.20 0.16
N GLU A 28 23.40 -11.55 0.82
CA GLU A 28 21.98 -11.65 0.52
C GLU A 28 21.36 -10.30 0.16
N THR A 29 20.41 -10.33 -0.77
CA THR A 29 19.52 -9.20 -1.02
C THR A 29 18.13 -9.49 -0.44
N PRO A 30 17.32 -8.47 -0.17
CA PRO A 30 15.94 -8.71 0.25
C PRO A 30 15.17 -9.61 -0.72
N LEU A 31 15.35 -9.42 -2.05
CA LEU A 31 14.68 -10.24 -3.05
C LEU A 31 15.19 -11.69 -3.07
N SER A 32 16.51 -11.93 -2.92
CA SER A 32 17.02 -13.30 -2.86
C SER A 32 16.51 -14.04 -1.62
N SER A 33 16.44 -13.34 -0.50
CA SER A 33 15.91 -13.91 0.75
C SER A 33 14.41 -14.20 0.68
N TYR A 34 13.62 -13.30 0.06
CA TYR A 34 12.21 -13.57 -0.22
C TYR A 34 12.05 -14.89 -0.99
N ARG A 35 12.78 -15.05 -2.08
CA ARG A 35 12.72 -16.26 -2.90
C ARG A 35 13.18 -17.55 -2.21
N LYS A 36 14.16 -17.45 -1.34
CA LYS A 36 14.69 -18.62 -0.61
C LYS A 36 13.80 -19.05 0.54
N LEU A 37 13.12 -18.10 1.19
CA LEU A 37 12.46 -18.35 2.47
C LEU A 37 10.95 -18.17 2.44
N ALA A 38 10.45 -17.23 1.63
CA ALA A 38 9.08 -16.73 1.73
C ALA A 38 8.22 -16.96 0.48
N GLU A 39 8.80 -17.39 -0.67
CA GLU A 39 8.04 -17.59 -1.91
C GLU A 39 6.92 -18.62 -1.69
N GLY A 40 5.67 -18.19 -1.87
CA GLY A 40 4.46 -18.99 -1.70
C GLY A 40 3.24 -18.15 -1.30
N PRO A 41 2.04 -18.75 -1.32
CA PRO A 41 0.79 -18.05 -1.05
C PRO A 41 0.77 -17.43 0.35
N TYR A 42 0.10 -16.29 0.45
CA TYR A 42 -0.02 -15.48 1.67
C TYR A 42 1.31 -15.01 2.23
N SER A 43 2.24 -14.67 1.35
CA SER A 43 3.51 -14.03 1.67
C SER A 43 3.59 -12.62 1.10
N TYR A 44 4.52 -11.82 1.61
CA TYR A 44 4.66 -10.45 1.15
C TYR A 44 6.13 -9.98 1.22
N PHE A 45 6.38 -8.93 0.44
CA PHE A 45 7.66 -8.26 0.40
C PHE A 45 7.45 -6.75 0.27
N PHE A 46 7.92 -6.00 1.26
CA PHE A 46 7.89 -4.54 1.34
C PHE A 46 9.30 -3.98 1.34
N GLU A 47 9.55 -3.02 0.48
CA GLU A 47 10.80 -2.26 0.44
C GLU A 47 10.53 -0.77 0.34
N SER A 48 11.46 0.05 0.85
CA SER A 48 11.59 1.44 0.46
C SER A 48 12.88 1.60 -0.36
N VAL A 49 12.77 1.93 -1.63
CA VAL A 49 13.92 1.99 -2.55
C VAL A 49 14.41 3.42 -2.76
N GLN A 50 13.61 4.41 -2.35
CA GLN A 50 13.95 5.84 -2.40
C GLN A 50 13.72 6.51 -1.07
N GLY A 51 14.57 7.52 -0.74
CA GLY A 51 14.34 8.38 0.42
C GLY A 51 15.51 8.47 1.40
N GLY A 52 16.66 7.89 1.09
CA GLY A 52 17.87 8.01 1.92
C GLY A 52 17.71 7.38 3.31
N GLU A 53 18.42 7.91 4.31
CA GLU A 53 18.48 7.34 5.67
C GLU A 53 17.14 7.30 6.42
N LYS A 54 16.17 8.14 6.03
CA LYS A 54 14.87 8.22 6.71
C LYS A 54 13.84 7.22 6.21
N TRP A 55 13.85 6.87 4.91
CA TRP A 55 12.75 6.12 4.28
C TRP A 55 13.19 4.75 3.72
N GLY A 56 14.48 4.57 3.40
CA GLY A 56 15.01 3.37 2.75
C GLY A 56 15.69 2.37 3.69
N ARG A 57 15.53 2.53 5.01
CA ARG A 57 16.30 1.75 5.98
C ARG A 57 15.89 0.28 6.02
N TYR A 58 14.60 -0.02 6.02
CA TYR A 58 14.13 -1.38 6.23
C TYR A 58 13.49 -1.97 4.98
N SER A 59 13.78 -3.26 4.74
CA SER A 59 12.98 -4.10 3.85
C SER A 59 12.36 -5.21 4.71
N ILE A 60 11.06 -5.47 4.54
CA ILE A 60 10.28 -6.38 5.37
C ILE A 60 9.74 -7.51 4.49
N ILE A 61 9.99 -8.75 4.91
CA ILE A 61 9.53 -9.95 4.24
C ILE A 61 8.70 -10.76 5.22
N GLY A 62 7.46 -11.06 4.88
CA GLY A 62 6.64 -12.03 5.59
C GLY A 62 6.67 -13.38 4.94
N LEU A 63 6.91 -14.41 5.73
CA LEU A 63 6.82 -15.79 5.27
C LEU A 63 5.34 -16.17 5.07
N PRO A 64 5.04 -17.27 4.36
CA PRO A 64 3.67 -17.72 4.15
C PRO A 64 2.87 -17.78 5.45
N CYS A 65 1.82 -16.95 5.52
CA CYS A 65 0.99 -16.82 6.70
C CYS A 65 -0.08 -17.91 6.73
N ARG A 66 -0.25 -18.54 7.88
CA ARG A 66 -1.22 -19.63 8.09
C ARG A 66 -2.64 -19.10 8.24
N THR A 67 -2.78 -17.92 8.84
CA THR A 67 -4.08 -17.32 9.19
C THR A 67 -4.32 -16.07 8.34
N VAL A 68 -5.47 -16.01 7.69
CA VAL A 68 -5.88 -14.91 6.81
C VAL A 68 -7.32 -14.52 7.11
N LEU A 69 -7.55 -13.23 7.31
CA LEU A 69 -8.87 -12.61 7.35
C LEU A 69 -9.23 -12.08 5.97
N LYS A 70 -10.39 -12.48 5.45
CA LYS A 70 -10.97 -11.94 4.21
C LYS A 70 -12.36 -11.36 4.50
N VAL A 71 -12.66 -10.22 3.91
CA VAL A 71 -13.98 -9.60 4.03
C VAL A 71 -14.54 -9.31 2.64
N PHE A 72 -15.75 -9.78 2.38
CA PHE A 72 -16.53 -9.55 1.17
C PHE A 72 -17.85 -8.87 1.55
N GLY A 73 -17.98 -7.57 1.30
CA GLY A 73 -19.10 -6.81 1.82
C GLY A 73 -19.15 -6.87 3.35
N TYR A 74 -20.20 -7.45 3.89
CA TYR A 74 -20.38 -7.62 5.34
C TYR A 74 -20.06 -9.03 5.85
N ARG A 75 -19.60 -9.92 4.96
CA ARG A 75 -19.19 -11.28 5.31
C ARG A 75 -17.70 -11.33 5.63
N ALA A 76 -17.36 -11.61 6.88
CA ALA A 76 -15.99 -11.83 7.36
C ALA A 76 -15.68 -13.32 7.44
N GLU A 77 -14.53 -13.71 6.90
CA GLU A 77 -14.05 -15.09 6.82
C GLU A 77 -12.65 -15.18 7.41
N VAL A 78 -12.42 -16.10 8.37
CA VAL A 78 -11.09 -16.42 8.87
C VAL A 78 -10.69 -17.79 8.33
N TRP A 79 -9.56 -17.82 7.64
CA TRP A 79 -8.96 -19.01 7.05
C TRP A 79 -7.69 -19.38 7.83
N VAL A 80 -7.53 -20.66 8.18
CA VAL A 80 -6.34 -21.17 8.84
C VAL A 80 -5.84 -22.38 8.07
N ASP A 81 -4.58 -22.35 7.63
CA ASP A 81 -3.97 -23.41 6.82
C ASP A 81 -4.78 -23.79 5.56
N GLY A 82 -5.44 -22.78 4.94
CA GLY A 82 -6.29 -22.96 3.75
C GLY A 82 -7.71 -23.47 4.03
N GLU A 83 -8.07 -23.71 5.30
CA GLU A 83 -9.42 -24.11 5.69
C GLU A 83 -10.20 -22.95 6.31
N LEU A 84 -11.48 -22.80 5.91
CA LEU A 84 -12.39 -21.80 6.48
C LEU A 84 -12.77 -22.22 7.91
N THR A 85 -12.30 -21.47 8.90
CA THR A 85 -12.54 -21.77 10.32
C THR A 85 -13.63 -20.92 10.97
N GLU A 86 -13.81 -19.68 10.50
CA GLU A 86 -14.85 -18.77 10.96
C GLU A 86 -15.48 -18.08 9.74
N CYS A 87 -16.81 -17.94 9.76
CA CYS A 87 -17.55 -17.17 8.73
C CYS A 87 -18.76 -16.50 9.39
N GLU A 88 -18.77 -15.17 9.38
CA GLU A 88 -19.80 -14.38 10.06
C GLU A 88 -20.28 -13.21 9.19
N GLU A 89 -21.58 -12.91 9.26
CA GLU A 89 -22.13 -11.63 8.79
C GLU A 89 -21.95 -10.59 9.90
N VAL A 90 -21.15 -9.55 9.63
CA VAL A 90 -20.77 -8.55 10.61
C VAL A 90 -21.34 -7.17 10.24
N ALA A 91 -21.86 -6.45 11.22
CA ALA A 91 -22.39 -5.10 10.97
C ALA A 91 -21.28 -4.06 10.73
N ASP A 92 -20.08 -4.29 11.26
CA ASP A 92 -18.91 -3.42 11.15
C ASP A 92 -17.65 -4.23 10.82
N PRO A 93 -17.33 -4.41 9.54
CA PRO A 93 -16.14 -5.16 9.11
C PRO A 93 -14.81 -4.60 9.60
N LEU A 94 -14.70 -3.27 9.72
CA LEU A 94 -13.50 -2.64 10.28
C LEU A 94 -13.36 -2.90 11.77
N GLY A 95 -14.48 -2.85 12.52
CA GLY A 95 -14.51 -3.24 13.93
C GLY A 95 -14.20 -4.72 14.14
N PHE A 96 -14.63 -5.59 13.21
CA PHE A 96 -14.25 -7.00 13.24
C PHE A 96 -12.75 -7.18 13.03
N ALA A 97 -12.14 -6.48 12.07
CA ALA A 97 -10.68 -6.52 11.86
C ALA A 97 -9.90 -6.04 13.10
N GLU A 98 -10.40 -5.03 13.81
CA GLU A 98 -9.82 -4.55 15.07
C GLU A 98 -9.92 -5.61 16.17
N GLN A 99 -11.11 -6.20 16.37
CA GLN A 99 -11.30 -7.29 17.33
C GLN A 99 -10.45 -8.53 16.98
N PHE A 100 -10.29 -8.81 15.70
CA PHE A 100 -9.42 -9.87 15.22
C PHE A 100 -7.95 -9.61 15.58
N GLN A 101 -7.44 -8.38 15.40
CA GLN A 101 -6.10 -7.99 15.84
C GLN A 101 -5.93 -8.14 17.35
N GLN A 102 -6.94 -7.77 18.12
CA GLN A 102 -6.93 -7.85 19.60
C GLN A 102 -6.86 -9.28 20.15
N ARG A 103 -7.03 -10.31 19.32
CA ARG A 103 -6.80 -11.71 19.72
C ARG A 103 -5.30 -12.01 19.99
N TYR A 104 -4.40 -11.16 19.47
CA TYR A 104 -2.96 -11.34 19.52
C TYR A 104 -2.33 -10.35 20.49
N HIS A 105 -1.84 -10.89 21.64
CA HIS A 105 -1.16 -10.12 22.67
C HIS A 105 0.33 -10.41 22.63
N THR A 106 1.11 -9.51 22.04
CA THR A 106 2.54 -9.71 21.83
C THR A 106 3.37 -9.10 22.95
N ALA A 107 4.38 -9.84 23.41
CA ALA A 107 5.33 -9.34 24.40
C ALA A 107 6.16 -8.18 23.82
N PRO A 108 6.25 -7.02 24.52
CA PRO A 108 7.00 -5.88 24.04
C PRO A 108 8.51 -6.17 23.99
N ARG A 109 9.18 -5.76 22.93
CA ARG A 109 10.60 -5.97 22.70
C ARG A 109 11.22 -4.70 22.13
N ALA A 110 11.89 -3.91 22.99
CA ALA A 110 12.54 -2.66 22.60
C ALA A 110 13.77 -2.83 21.67
N ASP A 111 14.32 -4.04 21.61
CA ASP A 111 15.47 -4.41 20.78
C ASP A 111 15.06 -4.85 19.36
N LEU A 112 13.76 -4.96 19.08
CA LEU A 112 13.23 -5.34 17.77
C LEU A 112 12.80 -4.12 16.95
N PRO A 113 12.75 -4.24 15.61
CA PRO A 113 12.14 -3.24 14.75
C PRO A 113 10.68 -2.96 15.13
N VAL A 114 10.17 -1.76 14.79
CA VAL A 114 8.76 -1.36 15.02
C VAL A 114 7.80 -2.41 14.50
N PHE A 115 8.06 -2.93 13.30
CA PHE A 115 7.33 -4.07 12.77
C PHE A 115 8.11 -5.36 12.97
N HIS A 116 7.63 -6.21 13.84
CA HIS A 116 8.15 -7.56 14.11
C HIS A 116 7.04 -8.62 14.08
N GLY A 117 5.92 -8.29 13.45
CA GLY A 117 4.71 -9.08 13.26
C GLY A 117 3.47 -8.24 13.43
N GLY A 118 2.35 -8.71 12.91
CA GLY A 118 1.10 -7.96 12.88
C GLY A 118 0.14 -8.44 11.81
N LEU A 119 -0.81 -7.60 11.46
CA LEU A 119 -1.68 -7.80 10.32
C LEU A 119 -1.08 -7.10 9.09
N VAL A 120 -0.96 -7.82 7.98
CA VAL A 120 -0.39 -7.34 6.73
C VAL A 120 -1.34 -7.61 5.57
N GLY A 121 -1.55 -6.63 4.72
CA GLY A 121 -2.42 -6.79 3.56
C GLY A 121 -2.98 -5.46 3.07
N TYR A 122 -4.28 -5.43 2.82
CA TYR A 122 -4.91 -4.22 2.31
C TYR A 122 -6.33 -4.02 2.84
N PHE A 123 -6.72 -2.75 2.87
CA PHE A 123 -8.08 -2.26 2.98
C PHE A 123 -8.42 -1.61 1.63
N GLY A 124 -9.32 -2.20 0.85
CA GLY A 124 -9.71 -1.64 -0.45
C GLY A 124 -10.41 -0.29 -0.30
N TYR A 125 -10.47 0.48 -1.40
CA TYR A 125 -11.20 1.74 -1.48
C TYR A 125 -12.64 1.59 -0.95
N ASP A 126 -13.28 0.49 -1.29
CA ASP A 126 -14.66 0.21 -0.94
C ASP A 126 -14.91 0.00 0.55
N SER A 127 -13.85 -0.14 1.38
CA SER A 127 -13.97 -0.14 2.85
C SER A 127 -14.55 1.16 3.41
N VAL A 128 -14.52 2.27 2.65
CA VAL A 128 -15.18 3.52 3.00
C VAL A 128 -16.69 3.35 3.19
N ARG A 129 -17.29 2.37 2.51
CA ARG A 129 -18.75 2.10 2.58
C ARG A 129 -19.20 1.61 3.96
N TYR A 130 -18.27 1.07 4.75
CA TYR A 130 -18.52 0.67 6.15
C TYR A 130 -18.54 1.88 7.09
N VAL A 131 -17.97 3.01 6.66
CA VAL A 131 -17.87 4.24 7.45
C VAL A 131 -18.91 5.28 7.03
N GLU A 132 -19.18 5.38 5.72
CA GLU A 132 -20.05 6.42 5.14
C GLU A 132 -21.37 5.82 4.63
N PRO A 133 -22.47 5.92 5.40
CA PRO A 133 -23.74 5.30 5.03
C PRO A 133 -24.31 5.78 3.69
N ARG A 134 -23.95 6.99 3.24
CA ARG A 134 -24.38 7.54 1.95
C ARG A 134 -23.83 6.75 0.77
N LEU A 135 -22.70 6.04 0.95
CA LEU A 135 -22.04 5.23 -0.07
C LEU A 135 -22.35 3.73 0.03
N ALA A 136 -23.09 3.31 1.07
CA ALA A 136 -23.28 1.89 1.36
C ALA A 136 -23.91 1.08 0.21
N ASN A 137 -24.78 1.71 -0.61
CA ASN A 137 -25.56 1.05 -1.66
C ASN A 137 -25.32 1.63 -3.06
N SER A 138 -24.30 2.49 -3.24
CA SER A 138 -24.03 3.16 -4.51
C SER A 138 -22.92 2.51 -5.32
N ALA A 139 -22.30 1.42 -4.81
CA ALA A 139 -21.15 0.77 -5.44
C ALA A 139 -21.46 0.33 -6.87
N PRO A 140 -20.61 0.67 -7.85
CA PRO A 140 -20.64 0.08 -9.18
C PRO A 140 -20.41 -1.44 -9.16
N PRO A 141 -20.70 -2.17 -10.26
CA PRO A 141 -20.48 -3.61 -10.32
C PRO A 141 -19.03 -4.03 -10.05
N ASP A 142 -18.84 -5.04 -9.20
CA ASP A 142 -17.54 -5.65 -9.00
C ASP A 142 -17.19 -6.60 -10.15
N ARG A 143 -16.05 -6.37 -10.79
CA ARG A 143 -15.53 -7.24 -11.87
C ARG A 143 -14.24 -7.97 -11.51
N LEU A 144 -13.60 -7.61 -10.39
CA LEU A 144 -12.40 -8.30 -9.94
C LEU A 144 -12.71 -9.44 -8.97
N GLY A 145 -13.76 -9.27 -8.16
CA GLY A 145 -14.16 -10.27 -7.16
C GLY A 145 -13.07 -10.49 -6.10
N THR A 146 -12.26 -9.47 -5.80
CA THR A 146 -11.30 -9.50 -4.70
C THR A 146 -11.97 -9.12 -3.39
N PRO A 147 -11.50 -9.62 -2.23
CA PRO A 147 -11.99 -9.15 -0.93
C PRO A 147 -11.92 -7.63 -0.81
N ASP A 148 -12.84 -7.02 -0.06
CA ASP A 148 -12.75 -5.59 0.30
C ASP A 148 -11.64 -5.34 1.32
N ILE A 149 -11.38 -6.34 2.19
CA ILE A 149 -10.27 -6.35 3.14
C ILE A 149 -9.63 -7.73 3.08
N LEU A 150 -8.30 -7.80 3.00
CA LEU A 150 -7.56 -9.02 3.18
C LEU A 150 -6.36 -8.73 4.08
N LEU A 151 -6.27 -9.45 5.21
CA LEU A 151 -5.22 -9.29 6.20
C LEU A 151 -4.62 -10.64 6.57
N MET A 152 -3.34 -10.78 6.39
CA MET A 152 -2.52 -11.93 6.77
C MET A 152 -2.00 -11.74 8.20
N VAL A 153 -2.05 -12.76 9.02
CA VAL A 153 -1.43 -12.79 10.36
C VAL A 153 0.03 -13.14 10.19
N SER A 154 0.88 -12.13 10.26
CA SER A 154 2.32 -12.26 10.04
C SER A 154 3.05 -12.60 11.34
N GLU A 155 3.37 -13.88 11.52
CA GLU A 155 4.05 -14.41 12.69
C GLU A 155 5.54 -14.70 12.46
N GLU A 156 5.95 -14.94 11.20
CA GLU A 156 7.35 -15.14 10.81
C GLU A 156 7.78 -14.00 9.88
N VAL A 157 8.77 -13.22 10.29
CA VAL A 157 9.19 -12.00 9.59
C VAL A 157 10.71 -11.93 9.46
N LEU A 158 11.18 -11.50 8.29
CA LEU A 158 12.56 -11.07 8.09
C LEU A 158 12.57 -9.55 7.92
N VAL A 159 13.42 -8.89 8.66
CA VAL A 159 13.66 -7.46 8.53
C VAL A 159 15.11 -7.22 8.16
N PHE A 160 15.33 -6.67 6.97
CA PHE A 160 16.63 -6.16 6.56
C PHE A 160 16.81 -4.76 7.12
N ASP A 161 17.89 -4.53 7.85
CA ASP A 161 18.39 -3.19 8.15
C ASP A 161 19.48 -2.87 7.11
N ASN A 162 19.08 -2.16 6.05
CA ASN A 162 19.97 -1.79 4.95
C ASN A 162 21.11 -0.85 5.39
N LEU A 163 20.91 -0.12 6.50
CA LEU A 163 21.94 0.75 7.06
C LEU A 163 22.96 -0.02 7.89
N ALA A 164 22.47 -0.97 8.71
CA ALA A 164 23.34 -1.81 9.54
C ALA A 164 23.97 -2.99 8.75
N GLY A 165 23.42 -3.35 7.59
CA GLY A 165 23.83 -4.49 6.80
C GLY A 165 23.53 -5.83 7.48
N THR A 166 22.39 -5.91 8.17
CA THR A 166 21.95 -7.11 8.91
C THR A 166 20.56 -7.57 8.52
N ILE A 167 20.29 -8.85 8.76
CA ILE A 167 18.97 -9.46 8.64
C ILE A 167 18.54 -9.92 10.04
N ARG A 168 17.40 -9.42 10.51
CA ARG A 168 16.75 -9.91 11.70
C ARG A 168 15.65 -10.87 11.32
N LEU A 169 15.76 -12.14 11.75
CA LEU A 169 14.72 -13.16 11.60
C LEU A 169 13.95 -13.24 12.92
N ILE A 170 12.62 -13.23 12.82
CA ILE A 170 11.71 -13.16 13.97
C ILE A 170 10.63 -14.21 13.80
N VAL A 171 10.41 -15.01 14.85
CA VAL A 171 9.31 -15.98 14.97
C VAL A 171 8.51 -15.60 16.21
N ASN A 172 7.22 -15.30 16.05
CA ASN A 172 6.31 -14.99 17.13
C ASN A 172 5.71 -16.30 17.67
N ALA A 173 6.32 -16.86 18.71
CA ALA A 173 5.94 -18.13 19.27
C ALA A 173 4.65 -18.04 20.09
N ASP A 174 3.75 -19.02 19.93
CA ASP A 174 2.59 -19.20 20.79
C ASP A 174 2.98 -20.02 22.04
N PRO A 175 3.03 -19.42 23.23
CA PRO A 175 3.46 -20.12 24.44
C PRO A 175 2.51 -21.24 24.88
N ALA A 176 1.30 -21.33 24.31
CA ALA A 176 0.39 -22.44 24.57
C ALA A 176 0.81 -23.75 23.86
N ALA A 177 1.65 -23.63 22.81
CA ALA A 177 2.17 -24.81 22.13
C ALA A 177 3.25 -25.52 22.96
N GLU A 178 3.24 -26.84 22.95
CA GLU A 178 4.25 -27.65 23.65
C GLU A 178 5.65 -27.41 23.06
N GLY A 179 6.64 -27.06 23.87
CA GLY A 179 7.99 -26.78 23.40
C GLY A 179 8.11 -25.54 22.50
N ALA A 180 7.22 -24.55 22.68
CA ALA A 180 7.12 -23.37 21.81
C ALA A 180 8.46 -22.61 21.61
N LEU A 181 9.25 -22.45 22.67
CA LEU A 181 10.54 -21.77 22.58
C LEU A 181 11.54 -22.58 21.74
N GLU A 182 11.65 -23.88 22.03
CA GLU A 182 12.55 -24.81 21.32
C GLU A 182 12.16 -24.90 19.83
N GLN A 183 10.85 -24.98 19.53
CA GLN A 183 10.34 -24.98 18.16
C GLN A 183 10.69 -23.67 17.44
N ALA A 184 10.50 -22.52 18.09
CA ALA A 184 10.85 -21.22 17.49
C ALA A 184 12.36 -21.08 17.26
N GLN A 185 13.19 -21.55 18.18
CA GLN A 185 14.65 -21.56 18.03
C GLN A 185 15.10 -22.49 16.90
N GLN A 186 14.53 -23.69 16.80
CA GLN A 186 14.78 -24.60 15.69
C GLN A 186 14.37 -23.99 14.36
N ARG A 187 13.18 -23.37 14.31
CA ARG A 187 12.68 -22.70 13.11
C ARG A 187 13.64 -21.58 12.63
N LEU A 188 14.14 -20.78 13.56
CA LEU A 188 15.14 -19.75 13.23
C LEU A 188 16.42 -20.36 12.66
N GLN A 189 16.91 -21.48 13.22
CA GLN A 189 18.09 -22.18 12.68
C GLN A 189 17.84 -22.73 11.28
N GLU A 190 16.65 -23.29 11.01
CA GLU A 190 16.24 -23.75 9.68
C GLU A 190 16.26 -22.60 8.67
N LEU A 191 15.66 -21.46 9.03
CA LEU A 191 15.61 -20.28 8.16
C LEU A 191 17.01 -19.73 7.86
N VAL A 192 17.86 -19.59 8.87
CA VAL A 192 19.27 -19.19 8.69
C VAL A 192 20.01 -20.18 7.81
N GLY A 193 19.82 -21.49 8.00
CA GLY A 193 20.45 -22.54 7.21
C GLY A 193 20.03 -22.54 5.73
N ARG A 194 18.87 -21.97 5.40
CA ARG A 194 18.38 -21.85 4.02
C ARG A 194 18.94 -20.62 3.27
N LEU A 195 19.38 -19.57 3.96
CA LEU A 195 19.92 -18.36 3.33
C LEU A 195 21.07 -18.65 2.35
N PRO A 196 22.11 -19.45 2.69
CA PRO A 196 23.21 -19.71 1.79
C PRO A 196 22.89 -20.70 0.64
N LEU A 197 21.69 -21.30 0.64
CA LEU A 197 21.33 -22.28 -0.39
C LEU A 197 21.12 -21.60 -1.76
N PRO A 198 21.47 -22.29 -2.87
CA PRO A 198 21.19 -21.79 -4.21
C PRO A 198 19.69 -21.74 -4.48
N MET A 199 19.28 -20.83 -5.37
CA MET A 199 17.90 -20.71 -5.84
C MET A 199 17.81 -20.94 -7.34
N THR A 200 16.66 -21.44 -7.81
CA THR A 200 16.37 -21.57 -9.23
C THR A 200 16.31 -20.19 -9.88
N PRO A 201 16.98 -19.95 -11.03
CA PRO A 201 16.85 -18.69 -11.74
C PRO A 201 15.40 -18.39 -12.11
N LEU A 202 15.01 -17.11 -12.04
CA LEU A 202 13.77 -16.63 -12.61
C LEU A 202 13.94 -16.41 -14.13
N PRO A 203 12.83 -16.45 -14.91
CA PRO A 203 12.86 -16.00 -16.28
C PRO A 203 13.48 -14.61 -16.42
N GLU A 204 14.08 -14.35 -17.59
CA GLU A 204 14.78 -13.09 -17.85
C GLU A 204 13.78 -11.91 -17.87
N VAL A 205 14.26 -10.75 -17.41
CA VAL A 205 13.60 -9.47 -17.60
C VAL A 205 14.44 -8.65 -18.57
N VAL A 206 13.91 -8.39 -19.77
CA VAL A 206 14.65 -7.70 -20.83
C VAL A 206 14.70 -6.20 -20.54
N LEU A 207 15.90 -5.73 -20.16
CA LEU A 207 16.13 -4.31 -19.89
C LEU A 207 16.29 -3.51 -21.19
N GLY A 208 15.53 -2.45 -21.36
CA GLY A 208 15.76 -1.41 -22.38
C GLY A 208 15.25 -1.67 -23.80
N GLY A 209 14.57 -2.78 -24.07
CA GLY A 209 14.14 -3.14 -25.44
C GLY A 209 12.64 -3.21 -25.70
N ALA A 210 11.81 -3.16 -24.67
CA ALA A 210 10.39 -3.41 -24.83
C ALA A 210 9.62 -2.11 -25.12
N ASP A 211 9.05 -2.00 -26.32
CA ASP A 211 8.08 -0.95 -26.65
C ASP A 211 6.74 -1.27 -25.98
N SER A 212 6.36 -0.48 -24.97
CA SER A 212 5.07 -0.63 -24.28
C SER A 212 3.90 -0.13 -25.12
N ALA A 213 4.14 0.59 -26.21
CA ALA A 213 3.08 1.22 -27.00
C ALA A 213 2.10 0.19 -27.57
N GLU A 214 2.57 -0.98 -27.98
CA GLU A 214 1.72 -2.06 -28.46
C GLU A 214 0.84 -2.63 -27.35
N LEU A 215 1.37 -2.83 -26.13
CA LEU A 215 0.58 -3.26 -24.99
C LEU A 215 -0.42 -2.20 -24.54
N GLU A 216 -0.02 -0.92 -24.54
CA GLU A 216 -0.90 0.20 -24.21
C GLU A 216 -2.09 0.27 -25.18
N GLN A 217 -1.86 0.05 -26.49
CA GLN A 217 -2.91 0.04 -27.52
C GLN A 217 -3.84 -1.19 -27.42
N ARG A 218 -3.35 -2.33 -26.94
CA ARG A 218 -4.13 -3.55 -26.75
C ARG A 218 -4.84 -3.61 -25.39
N ALA A 219 -4.56 -2.66 -24.50
CA ALA A 219 -5.18 -2.65 -23.20
C ALA A 219 -6.69 -2.41 -23.33
N GLU A 220 -7.46 -3.31 -22.73
CA GLU A 220 -8.90 -3.17 -22.59
C GLU A 220 -9.21 -2.26 -21.42
N SER A 221 -9.97 -1.17 -21.63
CA SER A 221 -10.42 -0.28 -20.57
C SER A 221 -11.88 -0.52 -20.22
N ASP A 222 -12.24 -0.39 -18.96
CA ASP A 222 -13.63 -0.37 -18.50
C ASP A 222 -14.40 0.87 -18.98
N PHE A 223 -13.68 1.96 -19.32
CA PHE A 223 -14.21 3.14 -20.01
C PHE A 223 -13.81 3.13 -21.48
N THR A 224 -14.72 3.51 -22.37
CA THR A 224 -14.31 4.02 -23.69
C THR A 224 -13.84 5.47 -23.54
N GLU A 225 -12.98 5.93 -24.46
CA GLU A 225 -12.49 7.32 -24.46
C GLU A 225 -13.66 8.33 -24.45
N ALA A 226 -14.70 8.07 -25.26
CA ALA A 226 -15.87 8.92 -25.33
C ALA A 226 -16.67 8.97 -24.01
N GLN A 227 -16.82 7.83 -23.33
CA GLN A 227 -17.47 7.79 -22.01
C GLN A 227 -16.66 8.52 -20.94
N TYR A 228 -15.34 8.38 -20.96
CA TYR A 228 -14.48 9.10 -20.03
C TYR A 228 -14.54 10.62 -20.25
N TYR A 229 -14.57 11.07 -21.51
CA TYR A 229 -14.77 12.49 -21.83
C TYR A 229 -16.11 13.00 -21.30
N GLN A 230 -17.18 12.24 -21.45
CA GLN A 230 -18.48 12.58 -20.88
C GLN A 230 -18.45 12.67 -19.36
N ALA A 231 -17.74 11.73 -18.71
CA ALA A 231 -17.57 11.76 -17.26
C ALA A 231 -16.80 13.01 -16.81
N VAL A 232 -15.73 13.39 -17.50
CA VAL A 232 -14.99 14.62 -17.21
C VAL A 232 -15.87 15.86 -17.37
N GLU A 233 -16.65 15.98 -18.46
CA GLU A 233 -17.56 17.12 -18.64
C GLU A 233 -18.65 17.13 -17.56
N ARG A 234 -19.16 15.96 -17.15
CA ARG A 234 -20.13 15.86 -16.07
C ARG A 234 -19.56 16.32 -14.71
N VAL A 235 -18.31 15.97 -14.41
CA VAL A 235 -17.61 16.48 -13.22
C VAL A 235 -17.49 18.00 -13.27
N LYS A 236 -17.14 18.59 -14.44
CA LYS A 236 -17.04 20.04 -14.60
C LYS A 236 -18.39 20.74 -14.33
N GLU A 237 -19.51 20.11 -14.75
CA GLU A 237 -20.84 20.64 -14.41
C GLU A 237 -21.06 20.68 -12.90
N TYR A 238 -20.68 19.64 -12.14
CA TYR A 238 -20.76 19.62 -10.68
C TYR A 238 -19.85 20.66 -10.03
N VAL A 239 -18.65 20.86 -10.57
CA VAL A 239 -17.74 21.92 -10.08
C VAL A 239 -18.35 23.31 -10.30
N LEU A 240 -18.90 23.59 -11.48
CA LEU A 240 -19.53 24.87 -11.80
C LEU A 240 -20.82 25.11 -11.01
N ALA A 241 -21.55 24.04 -10.64
CA ALA A 241 -22.73 24.11 -9.78
C ALA A 241 -22.35 24.35 -8.29
N GLY A 242 -21.08 24.22 -7.93
CA GLY A 242 -20.61 24.40 -6.55
C GLY A 242 -20.74 23.16 -5.65
N ASP A 243 -21.04 22.00 -6.22
CA ASP A 243 -21.16 20.74 -5.49
C ASP A 243 -19.80 20.26 -4.96
N VAL A 244 -18.75 20.44 -5.76
CA VAL A 244 -17.38 19.99 -5.47
C VAL A 244 -16.37 21.02 -6.02
N MET A 245 -15.14 20.99 -5.48
CA MET A 245 -14.00 21.73 -6.03
C MET A 245 -13.20 20.85 -7.02
N GLN A 246 -13.11 19.55 -6.72
CA GLN A 246 -12.37 18.57 -7.52
C GLN A 246 -12.99 17.19 -7.33
N VAL A 247 -12.99 16.38 -8.38
CA VAL A 247 -13.26 14.94 -8.35
C VAL A 247 -12.15 14.20 -9.08
N VAL A 248 -11.80 13.01 -8.63
CA VAL A 248 -10.74 12.18 -9.24
C VAL A 248 -11.38 10.92 -9.87
N PRO A 249 -11.97 11.02 -11.07
CA PRO A 249 -12.43 9.84 -11.80
C PRO A 249 -11.24 9.01 -12.27
N SER A 250 -11.44 7.70 -12.36
CA SER A 250 -10.40 6.75 -12.78
C SER A 250 -10.91 5.76 -13.81
N GLN A 251 -9.99 5.13 -14.54
CA GLN A 251 -10.26 4.01 -15.41
C GLN A 251 -9.36 2.84 -15.09
N ARG A 252 -9.86 1.62 -15.22
CA ARG A 252 -9.08 0.39 -15.11
C ARG A 252 -8.78 -0.15 -16.49
N MET A 253 -7.50 -0.39 -16.75
CA MET A 253 -6.97 -0.97 -17.98
C MET A 253 -6.44 -2.37 -17.69
N SER A 254 -6.65 -3.30 -18.61
CA SER A 254 -6.28 -4.71 -18.42
C SER A 254 -5.59 -5.26 -19.65
N ILE A 255 -4.58 -6.10 -19.45
CA ILE A 255 -3.90 -6.87 -20.50
C ILE A 255 -3.78 -8.34 -20.09
N PRO A 256 -3.69 -9.29 -21.04
CA PRO A 256 -3.25 -10.65 -20.73
C PRO A 256 -1.85 -10.65 -20.12
N PHE A 257 -1.63 -11.44 -19.06
CA PHE A 257 -0.35 -11.53 -18.37
C PHE A 257 -0.20 -12.91 -17.73
N THR A 258 0.66 -13.75 -18.30
CA THR A 258 0.90 -15.13 -17.88
C THR A 258 2.24 -15.34 -17.20
N ALA A 259 3.11 -14.31 -17.22
CA ALA A 259 4.43 -14.35 -16.62
C ALA A 259 4.36 -14.39 -15.07
N PRO A 260 5.42 -14.89 -14.40
CA PRO A 260 5.48 -14.87 -12.95
C PRO A 260 5.31 -13.44 -12.38
N PRO A 261 4.35 -13.21 -11.47
CA PRO A 261 4.06 -11.87 -10.93
C PRO A 261 5.28 -11.21 -10.25
N LEU A 262 6.17 -12.01 -9.65
CA LEU A 262 7.40 -11.50 -9.05
C LEU A 262 8.35 -10.86 -10.10
N ASN A 263 8.30 -11.31 -11.36
CA ASN A 263 9.07 -10.67 -12.43
C ASN A 263 8.57 -9.26 -12.75
N LEU A 264 7.25 -9.03 -12.64
CA LEU A 264 6.70 -7.67 -12.75
C LEU A 264 7.24 -6.76 -11.64
N TYR A 265 7.30 -7.26 -10.40
CA TYR A 265 7.92 -6.54 -9.29
C TYR A 265 9.38 -6.18 -9.59
N ARG A 266 10.19 -7.13 -10.10
CA ARG A 266 11.59 -6.91 -10.46
C ARG A 266 11.75 -5.82 -11.53
N ALA A 267 10.95 -5.87 -12.58
CA ALA A 267 10.94 -4.86 -13.64
C ALA A 267 10.52 -3.48 -13.11
N LEU A 268 9.45 -3.43 -12.33
CA LEU A 268 8.92 -2.19 -11.76
C LEU A 268 9.90 -1.55 -10.78
N ARG A 269 10.55 -2.33 -9.94
CA ARG A 269 11.60 -1.89 -9.01
C ARG A 269 12.77 -1.20 -9.71
N ASN A 270 13.11 -1.68 -10.90
CA ASN A 270 14.17 -1.09 -11.73
C ASN A 270 13.70 0.20 -12.44
N LEU A 271 12.47 0.19 -12.99
CA LEU A 271 11.94 1.30 -13.79
C LEU A 271 11.48 2.49 -12.95
N ASN A 272 10.83 2.22 -11.84
CA ASN A 272 10.13 3.23 -11.04
C ASN A 272 10.28 2.96 -9.54
N PRO A 273 11.51 3.04 -9.00
CA PRO A 273 11.70 2.91 -7.56
C PRO A 273 10.91 3.98 -6.80
N SER A 274 10.30 3.59 -5.68
CA SER A 274 9.41 4.44 -4.88
C SER A 274 9.61 4.18 -3.39
N PRO A 275 9.16 5.10 -2.51
CA PRO A 275 9.19 4.89 -1.07
C PRO A 275 8.43 3.65 -0.60
N TYR A 276 7.37 3.26 -1.31
CA TYR A 276 6.58 2.08 -1.02
C TYR A 276 6.57 1.12 -2.21
N MET A 277 7.53 0.22 -2.24
CA MET A 277 7.53 -0.91 -3.16
C MET A 277 6.94 -2.11 -2.45
N TYR A 278 6.00 -2.81 -3.07
CA TYR A 278 5.37 -3.98 -2.49
C TYR A 278 5.04 -5.06 -3.50
N TYR A 279 5.14 -6.28 -3.02
CA TYR A 279 4.67 -7.50 -3.65
C TYR A 279 3.90 -8.31 -2.62
N LEU A 280 2.67 -8.69 -2.91
CA LEU A 280 1.87 -9.58 -2.07
C LEU A 280 1.41 -10.75 -2.95
N ASP A 281 1.72 -11.96 -2.51
CA ASP A 281 1.16 -13.19 -3.04
C ASP A 281 -0.05 -13.55 -2.18
N LEU A 282 -1.24 -13.47 -2.75
CA LEU A 282 -2.51 -13.66 -2.05
C LEU A 282 -3.25 -14.91 -2.53
N ASP A 283 -2.50 -15.90 -3.03
CA ASP A 283 -2.95 -17.18 -3.54
C ASP A 283 -3.59 -17.06 -4.95
N ASP A 284 -4.85 -16.71 -5.05
CA ASP A 284 -5.58 -16.59 -6.32
C ASP A 284 -5.32 -15.29 -7.08
N PHE A 285 -4.67 -14.31 -6.45
CA PHE A 285 -4.24 -13.06 -7.09
C PHE A 285 -3.00 -12.48 -6.43
N HIS A 286 -2.33 -11.58 -7.15
CA HIS A 286 -1.14 -10.90 -6.65
C HIS A 286 -1.31 -9.38 -6.73
N ILE A 287 -0.66 -8.67 -5.83
CA ILE A 287 -0.57 -7.22 -5.86
C ILE A 287 0.90 -6.83 -6.04
N VAL A 288 1.17 -6.01 -7.05
CA VAL A 288 2.52 -5.47 -7.33
C VAL A 288 2.42 -3.96 -7.44
N GLY A 289 3.14 -3.24 -6.60
CA GLY A 289 3.01 -1.79 -6.57
C GLY A 289 4.30 -1.02 -6.31
N SER A 290 4.28 0.23 -6.74
CA SER A 290 5.33 1.24 -6.56
C SER A 290 4.68 2.57 -6.20
N SER A 291 4.13 2.64 -4.97
CA SER A 291 3.39 3.81 -4.52
C SER A 291 4.33 4.92 -4.01
N PRO A 292 4.14 6.15 -4.44
CA PRO A 292 4.92 7.28 -3.93
C PRO A 292 4.35 7.87 -2.64
N GLU A 293 3.14 7.49 -2.22
CA GLU A 293 2.37 8.26 -1.25
C GLU A 293 1.87 7.42 -0.07
N ILE A 294 2.08 7.94 1.13
CA ILE A 294 1.51 7.40 2.37
C ILE A 294 0.00 7.66 2.37
N LEU A 295 -0.82 6.67 2.74
CA LEU A 295 -2.20 6.94 3.15
C LEU A 295 -2.21 7.51 4.56
N ALA A 296 -1.73 6.73 5.52
CA ALA A 296 -1.56 7.14 6.91
C ALA A 296 -0.50 6.28 7.60
N ARG A 297 0.23 6.91 8.53
CA ARG A 297 1.15 6.25 9.45
C ARG A 297 0.75 6.55 10.87
N VAL A 298 0.86 5.55 11.73
CA VAL A 298 0.78 5.69 13.19
C VAL A 298 2.06 5.14 13.76
N GLU A 299 2.81 5.98 14.45
CA GLU A 299 4.06 5.58 15.09
C GLU A 299 4.12 6.19 16.49
N GLN A 300 4.19 5.34 17.51
CA GLN A 300 4.21 5.75 18.93
C GLN A 300 3.08 6.73 19.29
N GLY A 301 1.87 6.47 18.76
CA GLY A 301 0.69 7.30 19.00
C GLY A 301 0.66 8.63 18.23
N VAL A 302 1.56 8.86 17.30
CA VAL A 302 1.53 10.03 16.39
C VAL A 302 0.98 9.55 15.03
N VAL A 303 -0.10 10.19 14.60
CA VAL A 303 -0.66 10.00 13.26
C VAL A 303 0.01 10.96 12.30
N THR A 304 0.39 10.47 11.13
CA THR A 304 0.96 11.28 10.04
C THR A 304 0.23 11.00 8.74
N VAL A 305 -0.20 12.03 8.05
CA VAL A 305 -0.60 11.99 6.63
C VAL A 305 0.31 12.94 5.85
N ARG A 306 0.59 12.59 4.59
CA ARG A 306 1.59 13.30 3.82
C ARG A 306 1.06 13.66 2.43
N PRO A 307 0.32 14.76 2.30
CA PRO A 307 -0.12 15.25 1.00
C PRO A 307 1.06 15.51 0.06
N ILE A 308 0.95 14.99 -1.15
CA ILE A 308 1.90 15.19 -2.25
C ILE A 308 1.12 15.74 -3.44
N ALA A 309 1.52 16.89 -3.94
CA ALA A 309 0.95 17.50 -5.15
C ALA A 309 2.00 18.28 -5.91
N GLY A 310 1.63 18.73 -7.09
CA GLY A 310 2.55 19.43 -7.98
C GLY A 310 3.66 18.53 -8.50
N THR A 311 3.94 18.59 -9.78
CA THR A 311 4.98 17.77 -10.39
C THR A 311 5.77 18.55 -11.40
N ARG A 312 7.10 18.49 -11.32
CA ARG A 312 8.01 18.88 -12.39
C ARG A 312 9.01 17.75 -12.64
N ARG A 313 9.49 17.65 -13.87
CA ARG A 313 10.60 16.75 -14.20
C ARG A 313 11.87 17.18 -13.48
N ARG A 314 12.84 16.27 -13.36
CA ARG A 314 14.19 16.63 -12.94
C ARG A 314 14.91 17.44 -14.04
N GLY A 315 15.75 18.37 -13.63
CA GLY A 315 16.66 19.08 -14.52
C GLY A 315 17.80 18.19 -15.00
N HIS A 316 18.35 18.48 -16.18
CA HIS A 316 19.54 17.80 -16.69
C HIS A 316 20.82 18.34 -16.02
N THR A 317 20.74 19.50 -15.39
CA THR A 317 21.80 20.13 -14.60
C THR A 317 21.24 20.57 -13.26
N GLU A 318 22.12 20.79 -12.30
CA GLU A 318 21.71 21.29 -10.96
C GLU A 318 21.06 22.69 -11.05
N GLN A 319 21.51 23.53 -11.98
CA GLN A 319 20.92 24.85 -12.23
C GLN A 319 19.49 24.71 -12.75
N GLU A 320 19.28 23.88 -13.77
CA GLU A 320 17.94 23.63 -14.34
C GLU A 320 17.00 23.01 -13.29
N ASP A 321 17.51 22.12 -12.43
CA ASP A 321 16.74 21.50 -11.34
C ASP A 321 16.23 22.55 -10.35
N ARG A 322 17.04 23.54 -10.00
CA ARG A 322 16.66 24.69 -9.15
C ARG A 322 15.65 25.61 -9.84
N GLU A 323 15.80 25.83 -11.14
CA GLU A 323 14.86 26.66 -11.91
C GLU A 323 13.48 26.01 -11.97
N LEU A 324 13.41 24.69 -12.20
CA LEU A 324 12.17 23.91 -12.19
C LEU A 324 11.52 23.87 -10.79
N GLU A 325 12.32 23.81 -9.72
CA GLU A 325 11.82 23.94 -8.34
C GLU A 325 11.19 25.33 -8.11
N ALA A 326 11.88 26.39 -8.50
CA ALA A 326 11.36 27.75 -8.37
C ALA A 326 10.08 27.96 -9.20
N GLU A 327 10.02 27.42 -10.39
CA GLU A 327 8.81 27.42 -11.24
C GLU A 327 7.65 26.68 -10.54
N LEU A 328 7.91 25.48 -9.99
CA LEU A 328 6.90 24.69 -9.29
C LEU A 328 6.31 25.45 -8.10
N LEU A 329 7.17 26.06 -7.26
CA LEU A 329 6.74 26.84 -6.10
C LEU A 329 6.09 28.18 -6.45
N ALA A 330 6.27 28.68 -7.67
CA ALA A 330 5.64 29.90 -8.16
C ALA A 330 4.32 29.65 -8.90
N ASP A 331 3.96 28.38 -9.19
CA ASP A 331 2.75 28.04 -9.91
C ASP A 331 1.52 28.15 -9.01
N PRO A 332 0.61 29.14 -9.22
CA PRO A 332 -0.53 29.35 -8.32
C PRO A 332 -1.54 28.21 -8.34
N LYS A 333 -1.63 27.43 -9.43
CA LYS A 333 -2.52 26.28 -9.53
C LYS A 333 -2.02 25.14 -8.66
N GLU A 334 -0.74 24.80 -8.77
CA GLU A 334 -0.11 23.73 -7.98
C GLU A 334 -0.15 24.06 -6.48
N ILE A 335 0.08 25.33 -6.12
CA ILE A 335 -0.01 25.79 -4.72
C ILE A 335 -1.46 25.70 -4.20
N ALA A 336 -2.46 26.10 -4.98
CA ALA A 336 -3.86 26.04 -4.59
C ALA A 336 -4.31 24.59 -4.39
N GLU A 337 -3.94 23.68 -5.30
CA GLU A 337 -4.22 22.24 -5.16
C GLU A 337 -3.55 21.67 -3.89
N HIS A 338 -2.28 21.99 -3.67
CA HIS A 338 -1.55 21.50 -2.50
C HIS A 338 -2.14 22.01 -1.19
N LEU A 339 -2.58 23.27 -1.10
CA LEU A 339 -3.29 23.83 0.05
C LEU A 339 -4.60 23.08 0.32
N MET A 340 -5.36 22.75 -0.72
CA MET A 340 -6.58 21.96 -0.60
C MET A 340 -6.29 20.57 0.00
N LEU A 341 -5.22 19.91 -0.43
CA LEU A 341 -4.82 18.61 0.09
C LEU A 341 -4.29 18.68 1.53
N ILE A 342 -3.60 19.76 1.90
CA ILE A 342 -3.20 20.03 3.30
C ILE A 342 -4.47 20.15 4.16
N ASP A 343 -5.47 20.91 3.74
CA ASP A 343 -6.70 21.09 4.51
C ASP A 343 -7.50 19.80 4.63
N LEU A 344 -7.55 18.97 3.58
CA LEU A 344 -8.11 17.62 3.66
C LEU A 344 -7.36 16.76 4.69
N GLY A 345 -6.03 16.74 4.65
CA GLY A 345 -5.20 16.00 5.61
C GLY A 345 -5.39 16.49 7.04
N ARG A 346 -5.48 17.81 7.25
CA ARG A 346 -5.78 18.40 8.57
C ARG A 346 -7.16 17.99 9.08
N ASN A 347 -8.16 17.96 8.22
CA ASN A 347 -9.48 17.50 8.56
C ASN A 347 -9.50 16.01 8.93
N ASP A 348 -8.83 15.17 8.15
CA ASP A 348 -8.75 13.73 8.38
C ASP A 348 -8.05 13.42 9.72
N VAL A 349 -6.86 14.02 9.96
CA VAL A 349 -6.15 13.86 11.24
C VAL A 349 -6.93 14.48 12.40
N GLY A 350 -7.58 15.63 12.19
CA GLY A 350 -8.36 16.32 13.22
C GLY A 350 -9.54 15.50 13.78
N ARG A 351 -10.06 14.55 12.99
CA ARG A 351 -11.17 13.66 13.44
C ARG A 351 -10.74 12.67 14.53
N ILE A 352 -9.43 12.36 14.63
CA ILE A 352 -8.92 11.30 15.53
C ILE A 352 -7.75 11.76 16.42
N ALA A 353 -7.25 12.97 16.23
CA ALA A 353 -6.17 13.54 17.03
C ALA A 353 -6.69 14.27 18.25
N GLU A 354 -5.87 14.36 19.30
CA GLU A 354 -6.12 15.21 20.46
C GLU A 354 -6.33 16.67 20.05
N ILE A 355 -7.29 17.35 20.68
CA ILE A 355 -7.58 18.76 20.39
C ILE A 355 -6.34 19.61 20.58
N GLY A 356 -5.99 20.40 19.55
CA GLY A 356 -4.82 21.29 19.57
C GLY A 356 -3.49 20.60 19.27
N SER A 357 -3.46 19.28 18.94
CA SER A 357 -2.23 18.56 18.60
C SER A 357 -1.98 18.47 17.08
N VAL A 358 -2.92 18.91 16.25
CA VAL A 358 -2.75 18.86 14.78
C VAL A 358 -1.77 19.94 14.35
N GLU A 359 -0.65 19.53 13.77
CA GLU A 359 0.43 20.39 13.33
C GLU A 359 0.79 20.13 11.86
N LEU A 360 1.28 21.19 11.21
CA LEU A 360 1.91 21.12 9.89
C LEU A 360 3.43 21.14 10.10
N SER A 361 4.04 19.96 10.25
CA SER A 361 5.47 19.82 10.60
C SER A 361 6.40 20.23 9.47
N ASP A 362 6.04 19.84 8.22
CA ASP A 362 6.69 20.31 7.00
C ASP A 362 5.64 20.99 6.12
N LYS A 363 5.98 22.16 5.57
CA LYS A 363 5.06 22.93 4.75
C LYS A 363 5.68 23.22 3.37
N MET A 364 5.09 22.65 2.33
CA MET A 364 5.44 22.93 0.92
C MET A 364 6.94 22.77 0.64
N VAL A 365 7.56 21.71 1.15
CA VAL A 365 8.95 21.37 0.82
C VAL A 365 8.99 20.66 -0.52
N VAL A 366 10.03 20.93 -1.32
CA VAL A 366 10.22 20.21 -2.59
C VAL A 366 11.08 18.98 -2.33
N GLU A 367 10.51 17.83 -2.61
CA GLU A 367 11.24 16.56 -2.60
C GLU A 367 11.59 16.12 -4.01
N ARG A 368 12.84 15.68 -4.15
CA ARG A 368 13.40 15.22 -5.42
C ARG A 368 13.46 13.72 -5.46
N TYR A 369 12.76 13.15 -6.44
CA TYR A 369 12.79 11.73 -6.78
C TYR A 369 13.68 11.49 -8.00
N SER A 370 13.80 10.25 -8.46
CA SER A 370 14.68 9.89 -9.58
C SER A 370 14.36 10.65 -10.88
N HIS A 371 13.07 10.83 -11.19
CA HIS A 371 12.62 11.41 -12.46
C HIS A 371 11.78 12.69 -12.33
N VAL A 372 11.25 12.93 -11.15
CA VAL A 372 10.36 14.07 -10.87
C VAL A 372 10.68 14.70 -9.53
N MET A 373 10.16 15.90 -9.29
CA MET A 373 10.09 16.55 -7.99
C MET A 373 8.64 16.90 -7.67
N HIS A 374 8.29 16.88 -6.39
CA HIS A 374 6.95 17.18 -5.91
C HIS A 374 6.97 18.18 -4.75
N ILE A 375 5.88 18.90 -4.56
CA ILE A 375 5.61 19.65 -3.34
C ILE A 375 5.02 18.68 -2.32
N VAL A 376 5.60 18.66 -1.14
CA VAL A 376 5.22 17.75 -0.04
C VAL A 376 4.97 18.54 1.22
N SER A 377 3.99 18.12 2.01
CA SER A 377 3.75 18.62 3.37
C SER A 377 3.46 17.47 4.31
N ASN A 378 3.76 17.63 5.60
CA ASN A 378 3.40 16.66 6.63
C ASN A 378 2.35 17.26 7.56
N VAL A 379 1.23 16.56 7.73
CA VAL A 379 0.24 16.84 8.76
C VAL A 379 0.33 15.76 9.83
N THR A 380 0.59 16.15 11.05
CA THR A 380 0.72 15.23 12.18
C THR A 380 -0.28 15.56 13.28
N GLY A 381 -0.58 14.59 14.14
CA GLY A 381 -1.41 14.79 15.33
C GLY A 381 -1.24 13.63 16.30
N ARG A 382 -1.35 13.91 17.61
CA ARG A 382 -1.36 12.85 18.62
C ARG A 382 -2.70 12.15 18.62
N LEU A 383 -2.67 10.83 18.53
CA LEU A 383 -3.87 10.00 18.57
C LEU A 383 -4.60 10.17 19.90
N GLN A 384 -5.92 10.36 19.87
CA GLN A 384 -6.72 10.44 21.08
C GLN A 384 -6.63 9.14 21.89
N PRO A 385 -6.64 9.19 23.22
CA PRO A 385 -6.72 8.01 24.07
C PRO A 385 -7.92 7.11 23.69
N GLY A 386 -7.68 5.82 23.57
CA GLY A 386 -8.69 4.83 23.21
C GLY A 386 -8.98 4.72 21.71
N LYS A 387 -8.29 5.49 20.87
CA LYS A 387 -8.33 5.35 19.41
C LYS A 387 -7.26 4.38 18.92
N SER A 388 -7.56 3.66 17.85
CA SER A 388 -6.69 2.64 17.26
C SER A 388 -6.22 3.01 15.85
N ALA A 389 -5.33 2.20 15.29
CA ALA A 389 -4.94 2.29 13.88
C ALA A 389 -6.14 2.10 12.93
N ILE A 390 -7.12 1.29 13.29
CA ILE A 390 -8.37 1.12 12.50
C ILE A 390 -9.21 2.42 12.53
N ASP A 391 -9.28 3.12 13.66
CA ASP A 391 -9.93 4.43 13.70
C ASP A 391 -9.22 5.45 12.80
N VAL A 392 -7.89 5.38 12.68
CA VAL A 392 -7.13 6.22 11.74
C VAL A 392 -7.51 5.90 10.30
N LEU A 393 -7.61 4.62 9.93
CA LEU A 393 -8.09 4.23 8.61
C LEU A 393 -9.52 4.73 8.33
N ARG A 394 -10.43 4.62 9.31
CA ARG A 394 -11.80 5.17 9.19
C ARG A 394 -11.82 6.67 8.90
N ALA A 395 -10.86 7.41 9.43
CA ALA A 395 -10.79 8.86 9.25
C ALA A 395 -10.11 9.28 7.95
N THR A 396 -9.12 8.50 7.46
CA THR A 396 -8.25 8.89 6.36
C THR A 396 -8.59 8.23 5.02
N LEU A 397 -9.19 7.03 5.02
CA LEU A 397 -9.51 6.30 3.80
C LEU A 397 -10.83 6.79 3.16
N PRO A 398 -10.85 6.99 1.83
CA PRO A 398 -9.71 7.09 0.94
C PRO A 398 -8.99 8.45 1.06
N ALA A 399 -7.76 8.51 0.53
CA ALA A 399 -7.03 9.78 0.46
C ALA A 399 -7.77 10.81 -0.41
N GLY A 400 -7.60 12.10 -0.08
CA GLY A 400 -8.16 13.19 -0.87
C GLY A 400 -7.66 13.23 -2.32
N THR A 401 -6.41 12.83 -2.53
CA THR A 401 -5.77 12.70 -3.85
C THR A 401 -6.43 11.65 -4.75
N LEU A 402 -7.25 10.75 -4.20
CA LEU A 402 -7.96 9.68 -4.92
C LEU A 402 -9.48 9.86 -4.93
N SER A 403 -9.99 10.81 -4.20
CA SER A 403 -11.44 11.09 -4.12
C SER A 403 -11.78 12.48 -4.67
N GLY A 404 -11.40 13.52 -3.99
CA GLY A 404 -11.68 14.92 -4.31
C GLY A 404 -12.15 15.71 -3.09
N ALA A 405 -12.69 16.88 -3.32
CA ALA A 405 -13.11 17.82 -2.29
C ALA A 405 -14.44 18.51 -2.62
N PRO A 406 -15.43 18.51 -1.73
CA PRO A 406 -15.53 17.77 -0.45
C PRO A 406 -15.55 16.24 -0.65
N LYS A 407 -14.85 15.49 0.23
CA LYS A 407 -14.55 14.06 0.06
C LYS A 407 -15.80 13.19 -0.23
N ILE A 408 -16.84 13.27 0.60
CA ILE A 408 -18.03 12.40 0.48
C ILE A 408 -18.79 12.69 -0.82
N ARG A 409 -19.00 13.98 -1.16
CA ARG A 409 -19.68 14.34 -2.40
C ARG A 409 -18.89 13.92 -3.63
N ALA A 410 -17.57 14.06 -3.61
CA ALA A 410 -16.72 13.59 -4.68
C ALA A 410 -16.84 12.07 -4.88
N MET A 411 -16.91 11.29 -3.80
CA MET A 411 -17.09 9.83 -3.88
C MET A 411 -18.47 9.43 -4.41
N GLU A 412 -19.55 10.17 -4.07
CA GLU A 412 -20.88 9.96 -4.67
C GLU A 412 -20.84 10.15 -6.19
N ILE A 413 -20.13 11.18 -6.65
CA ILE A 413 -19.97 11.45 -8.09
C ILE A 413 -19.11 10.37 -8.76
N ILE A 414 -18.07 9.87 -8.08
CA ILE A 414 -17.27 8.74 -8.57
C ILE A 414 -18.13 7.49 -8.75
N ASP A 415 -18.97 7.16 -7.78
CA ASP A 415 -19.89 6.01 -7.86
C ASP A 415 -20.92 6.16 -8.99
N GLU A 416 -21.36 7.40 -9.28
CA GLU A 416 -22.28 7.70 -10.40
C GLU A 416 -21.60 7.47 -11.76
N LEU A 417 -20.30 7.80 -11.88
CA LEU A 417 -19.64 7.91 -13.17
C LEU A 417 -18.78 6.71 -13.53
N GLU A 418 -18.13 6.06 -12.56
CA GLU A 418 -17.25 4.93 -12.84
C GLU A 418 -18.07 3.66 -13.13
N PRO A 419 -17.73 2.92 -14.21
CA PRO A 419 -18.52 1.75 -14.63
C PRO A 419 -18.27 0.51 -13.76
N VAL A 420 -17.23 0.51 -12.93
CA VAL A 420 -16.81 -0.64 -12.12
C VAL A 420 -16.31 -0.22 -10.75
N LYS A 421 -16.47 -1.10 -9.78
CA LYS A 421 -15.95 -0.98 -8.41
C LYS A 421 -14.43 -0.85 -8.43
N ARG A 422 -13.87 0.05 -7.62
CA ARG A 422 -12.42 0.29 -7.54
C ARG A 422 -11.66 -0.87 -6.90
N GLY A 423 -12.24 -1.49 -5.88
CA GLY A 423 -11.59 -2.55 -5.13
C GLY A 423 -10.31 -2.07 -4.44
N ILE A 424 -9.17 -2.63 -4.83
CA ILE A 424 -7.86 -2.34 -4.22
C ILE A 424 -7.38 -0.91 -4.56
N TYR A 425 -7.61 -0.42 -5.77
CA TYR A 425 -7.16 0.89 -6.21
C TYR A 425 -7.71 2.03 -5.34
N GLY A 426 -6.82 2.88 -4.85
CA GLY A 426 -7.16 3.99 -3.95
C GLY A 426 -7.39 3.57 -2.50
N GLY A 427 -7.23 2.29 -2.18
CA GLY A 427 -7.24 1.75 -0.83
C GLY A 427 -5.90 1.91 -0.11
N ALA A 428 -5.76 1.25 1.05
CA ALA A 428 -4.57 1.21 1.89
C ALA A 428 -3.86 -0.14 1.75
N ILE A 429 -2.55 -0.15 1.51
CA ILE A 429 -1.71 -1.37 1.51
C ILE A 429 -0.58 -1.18 2.51
N GLY A 430 -0.38 -2.14 3.40
CA GLY A 430 0.69 -2.06 4.38
C GLY A 430 0.46 -2.99 5.57
N TYR A 431 0.79 -2.49 6.76
CA TYR A 431 0.69 -3.30 7.97
C TYR A 431 0.13 -2.52 9.15
N ILE A 432 -0.42 -3.28 10.11
CA ILE A 432 -0.70 -2.85 11.48
C ILE A 432 0.08 -3.79 12.39
N SER A 433 1.06 -3.25 13.14
CA SER A 433 1.89 -4.04 14.06
C SER A 433 1.08 -4.53 15.26
N TRP A 434 1.60 -5.52 15.96
CA TRP A 434 0.99 -5.98 17.22
C TRP A 434 0.90 -4.88 18.28
N ALA A 435 1.83 -3.92 18.27
CA ALA A 435 1.85 -2.78 19.19
C ALA A 435 0.84 -1.68 18.83
N GLY A 436 0.17 -1.78 17.68
CA GLY A 436 -0.78 -0.79 17.19
C GLY A 436 -0.18 0.29 16.30
N ASP A 437 1.13 0.23 16.01
CA ASP A 437 1.73 1.08 14.97
C ASP A 437 1.23 0.63 13.59
N MET A 438 1.13 1.55 12.67
CA MET A 438 0.64 1.31 11.32
C MET A 438 1.47 2.06 10.29
N ASP A 439 1.75 1.44 9.16
CA ASP A 439 2.28 2.12 7.98
C ASP A 439 1.58 1.61 6.73
N THR A 440 0.88 2.51 6.04
CA THR A 440 0.08 2.16 4.86
C THR A 440 0.31 3.15 3.73
N ALA A 441 0.55 2.62 2.54
CA ALA A 441 0.60 3.38 1.30
C ALA A 441 -0.79 3.44 0.64
N ILE A 442 -1.03 4.47 -0.15
CA ILE A 442 -2.17 4.51 -1.05
C ILE A 442 -1.93 3.50 -2.18
N ALA A 443 -2.93 2.67 -2.49
CA ALA A 443 -2.84 1.71 -3.60
C ALA A 443 -2.95 2.39 -4.96
N ILE A 444 -1.88 3.04 -5.39
CA ILE A 444 -1.70 3.66 -6.71
C ILE A 444 -0.41 3.16 -7.36
N ARG A 445 -0.29 3.31 -8.68
CA ARG A 445 0.86 2.73 -9.41
C ARG A 445 0.99 1.24 -9.09
N THR A 446 -0.17 0.57 -9.07
CA THR A 446 -0.35 -0.78 -8.55
C THR A 446 -1.05 -1.62 -9.60
N ALA A 447 -0.54 -2.82 -9.81
CA ALA A 447 -1.18 -3.86 -10.58
C ALA A 447 -1.82 -4.90 -9.67
N VAL A 448 -3.00 -5.36 -10.06
CA VAL A 448 -3.61 -6.59 -9.57
C VAL A 448 -3.48 -7.63 -10.68
N ILE A 449 -2.84 -8.76 -10.39
CA ILE A 449 -2.70 -9.86 -11.33
C ILE A 449 -3.62 -10.96 -10.87
N LYS A 450 -4.65 -11.23 -11.66
CA LYS A 450 -5.68 -12.25 -11.38
C LYS A 450 -6.15 -12.87 -12.69
N ASP A 451 -6.47 -14.16 -12.69
CA ASP A 451 -7.00 -14.88 -13.84
C ASP A 451 -6.18 -14.69 -15.14
N GLN A 452 -4.83 -14.72 -14.99
CA GLN A 452 -3.87 -14.49 -16.07
C GLN A 452 -4.02 -13.12 -16.76
N ARG A 453 -4.53 -12.13 -16.03
CA ARG A 453 -4.66 -10.75 -16.49
C ARG A 453 -4.00 -9.81 -15.47
N LEU A 454 -3.37 -8.79 -16.00
CA LEU A 454 -2.83 -7.67 -15.24
C LEU A 454 -3.81 -6.50 -15.37
N HIS A 455 -4.26 -6.00 -14.23
CA HIS A 455 -5.17 -4.87 -14.11
C HIS A 455 -4.45 -3.69 -13.49
N VAL A 456 -4.50 -2.54 -14.15
CA VAL A 456 -3.94 -1.27 -13.66
C VAL A 456 -5.05 -0.22 -13.66
N GLN A 457 -5.24 0.48 -12.55
CA GLN A 457 -6.19 1.59 -12.47
C GLN A 457 -5.45 2.91 -12.25
N ALA A 458 -5.91 3.96 -12.92
CA ALA A 458 -5.34 5.29 -12.81
C ALA A 458 -6.42 6.36 -12.99
N GLY A 459 -6.32 7.45 -12.22
CA GLY A 459 -7.22 8.59 -12.26
C GLY A 459 -6.48 9.93 -12.32
N GLY A 460 -7.22 10.98 -12.63
CA GLY A 460 -6.76 12.38 -12.64
C GLY A 460 -7.75 13.31 -11.94
N GLY A 461 -7.24 14.36 -11.32
CA GLY A 461 -8.05 15.37 -10.63
C GLY A 461 -8.73 16.30 -11.61
N VAL A 462 -10.05 16.20 -11.74
CA VAL A 462 -10.85 17.05 -12.63
C VAL A 462 -11.36 18.27 -11.89
N VAL A 463 -11.08 19.45 -12.44
CA VAL A 463 -11.49 20.78 -11.98
C VAL A 463 -12.20 21.55 -13.10
N ALA A 464 -12.67 22.76 -12.86
CA ALA A 464 -13.47 23.53 -13.82
C ALA A 464 -12.78 23.76 -15.18
N ASP A 465 -11.47 23.97 -15.21
CA ASP A 465 -10.67 24.21 -16.41
C ASP A 465 -10.08 22.95 -17.04
N SER A 466 -10.37 21.76 -16.51
CA SER A 466 -9.90 20.48 -17.06
C SER A 466 -10.37 20.26 -18.50
N VAL A 467 -9.46 19.68 -19.29
CA VAL A 467 -9.70 19.35 -20.70
C VAL A 467 -9.79 17.83 -20.84
N PRO A 468 -10.94 17.24 -21.24
CA PRO A 468 -11.17 15.79 -21.24
C PRO A 468 -10.06 14.96 -21.89
N ARG A 469 -9.56 15.43 -23.05
CA ARG A 469 -8.46 14.76 -23.75
C ARG A 469 -7.15 14.74 -22.95
N LEU A 470 -6.88 15.77 -22.16
CA LEU A 470 -5.67 15.84 -21.34
C LEU A 470 -5.80 14.94 -20.11
N GLU A 471 -6.99 14.91 -19.48
CA GLU A 471 -7.28 14.02 -18.35
C GLU A 471 -7.20 12.55 -18.77
N TRP A 472 -7.75 12.17 -19.91
CA TRP A 472 -7.60 10.84 -20.49
C TRP A 472 -6.13 10.46 -20.69
N LYS A 473 -5.35 11.36 -21.31
CA LYS A 473 -3.92 11.16 -21.52
C LYS A 473 -3.15 11.01 -20.18
N GLU A 474 -3.57 11.73 -19.15
CA GLU A 474 -2.96 11.66 -17.82
C GLU A 474 -3.13 10.26 -17.20
N THR A 475 -4.32 9.66 -17.30
CA THR A 475 -4.53 8.28 -16.79
C THR A 475 -3.62 7.28 -17.47
N HIS A 476 -3.45 7.37 -18.80
CA HIS A 476 -2.50 6.53 -19.55
C HIS A 476 -1.05 6.78 -19.13
N ASN A 477 -0.65 8.04 -18.94
CA ASN A 477 0.70 8.38 -18.47
C ASN A 477 0.98 7.79 -17.08
N LYS A 478 -0.01 7.80 -16.18
CA LYS A 478 0.10 7.21 -14.84
C LYS A 478 0.20 5.68 -14.86
N ALA A 479 -0.41 5.01 -15.83
CA ALA A 479 -0.34 3.56 -16.02
C ALA A 479 0.92 3.10 -16.77
N ARG A 480 1.56 3.98 -17.53
CA ARG A 480 2.65 3.63 -18.46
C ARG A 480 3.81 2.89 -17.84
N ALA A 481 4.24 3.26 -16.64
CA ALA A 481 5.34 2.57 -15.95
C ALA A 481 5.03 1.09 -15.74
N MET A 482 3.77 0.76 -15.44
CA MET A 482 3.32 -0.61 -15.24
C MET A 482 3.28 -1.41 -16.56
N PHE A 483 2.75 -0.81 -17.63
CA PHE A 483 2.77 -1.44 -18.95
C PHE A 483 4.18 -1.64 -19.48
N ARG A 484 5.08 -0.69 -19.22
CA ARG A 484 6.49 -0.83 -19.58
C ARG A 484 7.17 -1.97 -18.80
N ALA A 485 6.89 -2.08 -17.50
CA ALA A 485 7.38 -3.19 -16.69
C ALA A 485 6.84 -4.54 -17.20
N ALA A 486 5.55 -4.62 -17.53
CA ALA A 486 4.94 -5.82 -18.10
C ALA A 486 5.56 -6.19 -19.45
N SER A 487 5.82 -5.21 -20.33
CA SER A 487 6.47 -5.42 -21.62
C SER A 487 7.90 -6.01 -21.48
N MET A 488 8.68 -5.51 -20.51
CA MET A 488 10.03 -6.04 -20.22
C MET A 488 10.01 -7.51 -19.78
N VAL A 489 8.96 -7.90 -19.04
CA VAL A 489 8.79 -9.28 -18.56
C VAL A 489 8.34 -10.19 -19.69
N LEU A 490 7.29 -9.79 -20.44
CA LEU A 490 6.75 -10.60 -21.54
C LEU A 490 7.76 -10.80 -22.68
N ALA A 491 8.65 -9.84 -22.92
CA ALA A 491 9.73 -9.99 -23.89
C ALA A 491 10.80 -11.03 -23.48
N GLY A 492 10.92 -11.36 -22.21
CA GLY A 492 11.84 -12.38 -21.71
C GLY A 492 11.26 -13.81 -21.71
N GLU A 493 9.98 -13.98 -22.04
CA GLU A 493 9.32 -15.30 -22.17
C GLU A 493 9.37 -15.87 -23.60
N GLY A 494 9.80 -15.09 -24.61
CA GLY A 494 9.97 -15.48 -25.99
C GLY A 494 11.40 -15.89 -26.27
#